data_6991f7ef55a8b438e54d5843e09a05a4
#
_entry.id   6991f7ef55a8b438e54d5843e09a05a4
#
_cell.length_a   1.000
_cell.length_b   1.000
_cell.length_c   1.000
_cell.angle_alpha   90.00
_cell.angle_beta   90.00
_cell.angle_gamma   90.00
#
_symmetry.space_group_name_H-M   'P 1'
#
loop_
_entity.id
_entity.type
_entity.pdbx_description
1 polymer ?
#
loop_
_entity_poly.entity_id
_entity_poly.type
_entity_poly.pdbx_seq_one_letter_code
_entity_poly.pdbx_strand_id
1 'polypeptide(L)'
;MRNFVRFRGLPAIGLSGDVIVDRCQILGVTIANETIEAAFQRIAALIDGEGPRSLYFVNAHTLNNACEDSAYRAILNRADVVYGDGTGVRWAARGRGVTLLDNVNGTDLVPMLLSRGSGIRCYLVGSAPERIETIRANAQTMFPGVDFVGAHHGYIDAAASEAVLADIRRCGANLVLVGMGNPLQEKWIDRHRAALPSALTVAVGGLFEYWGGGLVRAPRWMRSSGIEWVHLMLRQPWKARRYLIGNPVFMYRMFRTAAAERRVGAVFERGASCQATALQPADGSPKRAPEASSVDLAASCLPGESPELKSAS
;
A
#
# COMPACT_ATOMS: atom_id res chain seq x y z
N MET A 1 2.49 0.11 -31.55
CA MET A 1 2.99 -0.90 -30.60
C MET A 1 3.39 -0.17 -29.34
N ARG A 2 2.63 -0.29 -28.25
CA ARG A 2 2.90 0.38 -26.96
C ARG A 2 3.75 -0.54 -26.11
N ASN A 3 4.99 -0.14 -25.86
CA ASN A 3 5.90 -0.86 -24.99
C ASN A 3 5.42 -0.78 -23.55
N PHE A 4 4.86 -1.87 -23.04
CA PHE A 4 4.64 -2.08 -21.61
C PHE A 4 6.00 -2.33 -20.96
N VAL A 5 6.47 -1.39 -20.18
CA VAL A 5 7.60 -1.62 -19.24
C VAL A 5 7.05 -2.46 -18.10
N ARG A 6 7.18 -3.78 -18.22
CA ARG A 6 6.98 -4.71 -17.11
C ARG A 6 8.15 -4.57 -16.15
N PHE A 7 7.90 -4.02 -14.96
CA PHE A 7 8.82 -4.18 -13.83
C PHE A 7 8.85 -5.66 -13.42
N ARG A 8 9.88 -6.38 -13.89
CA ARG A 8 10.26 -7.70 -13.36
C ARG A 8 10.93 -7.48 -12.01
N GLY A 9 10.36 -8.02 -10.92
CA GLY A 9 11.11 -8.24 -9.69
C GLY A 9 10.49 -7.85 -8.36
N LEU A 10 9.14 -7.89 -8.18
CA LEU A 10 8.58 -7.94 -6.84
C LEU A 10 7.92 -9.31 -6.65
N PRO A 11 8.23 -10.04 -5.55
CA PRO A 11 7.58 -11.32 -5.28
C PRO A 11 6.08 -11.09 -5.07
N ALA A 12 5.26 -11.84 -5.83
CA ALA A 12 3.85 -11.98 -5.55
C ALA A 12 3.72 -12.68 -4.19
N ILE A 13 3.16 -11.98 -3.19
CA ILE A 13 2.73 -12.63 -1.95
C ILE A 13 1.45 -13.36 -2.31
N GLY A 14 1.56 -14.69 -2.43
CA GLY A 14 0.44 -15.57 -2.72
C GLY A 14 -0.57 -15.54 -1.60
N LEU A 15 -1.77 -15.09 -1.92
CA LEU A 15 -3.00 -15.49 -1.26
C LEU A 15 -3.66 -16.48 -2.22
N SER A 16 -4.13 -17.61 -1.73
CA SER A 16 -4.75 -18.67 -2.53
C SER A 16 -5.94 -18.10 -3.31
N GLY A 17 -5.74 -17.97 -4.61
CA GLY A 17 -6.65 -17.31 -5.54
C GLY A 17 -5.93 -16.14 -6.21
N ASP A 18 -4.90 -16.44 -7.05
CA ASP A 18 -4.01 -15.44 -7.66
C ASP A 18 -4.76 -14.44 -8.57
N VAL A 19 -5.27 -13.37 -7.96
CA VAL A 19 -5.53 -12.14 -8.70
C VAL A 19 -4.20 -11.39 -8.77
N ILE A 20 -3.57 -11.38 -9.93
CA ILE A 20 -2.37 -10.55 -10.19
C ILE A 20 -2.79 -9.09 -10.03
N VAL A 21 -2.49 -8.51 -8.88
CA VAL A 21 -2.72 -7.08 -8.62
C VAL A 21 -1.63 -6.30 -9.29
N ASP A 22 -2.00 -5.44 -10.23
CA ASP A 22 -1.08 -4.46 -10.79
C ASP A 22 -0.66 -3.50 -9.66
N ARG A 23 0.64 -3.25 -9.51
CA ARG A 23 1.18 -2.40 -8.45
C ARG A 23 2.06 -1.32 -9.04
N CYS A 24 1.98 -0.14 -8.48
CA CYS A 24 2.93 0.93 -8.80
C CYS A 24 3.67 1.39 -7.54
N GLN A 25 4.89 1.87 -7.72
CA GLN A 25 5.68 2.43 -6.63
C GLN A 25 5.74 3.95 -6.76
N ILE A 26 5.32 4.67 -5.71
CA ILE A 26 5.36 6.13 -5.66
C ILE A 26 6.14 6.55 -4.41
N LEU A 27 7.26 7.26 -4.60
CA LEU A 27 8.16 7.73 -3.54
C LEU A 27 8.57 6.59 -2.57
N GLY A 28 8.81 5.38 -3.11
CA GLY A 28 9.22 4.22 -2.34
C GLY A 28 8.08 3.49 -1.61
N VAL A 29 6.82 3.88 -1.82
CA VAL A 29 5.64 3.18 -1.29
C VAL A 29 4.96 2.42 -2.42
N THR A 30 4.68 1.13 -2.19
CA THR A 30 3.99 0.25 -3.13
C THR A 30 2.47 0.40 -3.00
N ILE A 31 1.80 0.74 -4.08
CA ILE A 31 0.37 1.03 -4.14
C ILE A 31 -0.31 0.02 -5.07
N ALA A 32 -1.42 -0.55 -4.65
CA ALA A 32 -2.25 -1.42 -5.48
C ALA A 32 -3.02 -0.60 -6.54
N ASN A 33 -3.08 -1.11 -7.75
CA ASN A 33 -3.79 -0.51 -8.88
C ASN A 33 -4.94 -1.41 -9.29
N GLU A 34 -6.11 -1.11 -8.76
CA GLU A 34 -7.34 -1.88 -8.96
C GLU A 34 -8.52 -0.95 -9.22
N THR A 35 -9.61 -1.51 -9.74
CA THR A 35 -10.90 -0.81 -9.72
C THR A 35 -11.48 -0.82 -8.30
N ILE A 36 -12.38 0.11 -8.00
CA ILE A 36 -13.02 0.17 -6.67
C ILE A 36 -13.83 -1.11 -6.38
N GLU A 37 -14.38 -1.74 -7.40
CA GLU A 37 -15.10 -3.01 -7.25
C GLU A 37 -14.14 -4.18 -6.93
N ALA A 38 -13.00 -4.27 -7.61
CA ALA A 38 -11.97 -5.27 -7.28
C ALA A 38 -11.41 -5.04 -5.87
N ALA A 39 -11.19 -3.78 -5.48
CA ALA A 39 -10.78 -3.42 -4.13
C ALA A 39 -11.82 -3.84 -3.09
N PHE A 40 -13.12 -3.63 -3.36
CA PHE A 40 -14.19 -4.10 -2.48
C PHE A 40 -14.15 -5.63 -2.29
N GLN A 41 -14.04 -6.40 -3.37
CA GLN A 41 -13.97 -7.87 -3.28
C GLN A 41 -12.74 -8.32 -2.49
N ARG A 42 -11.60 -7.69 -2.71
CA ARG A 42 -10.38 -7.97 -1.96
C ARG A 42 -10.52 -7.72 -0.46
N ILE A 43 -11.05 -6.56 -0.06
CA ILE A 43 -11.17 -6.23 1.37
C ILE A 43 -12.24 -7.07 2.06
N ALA A 44 -13.31 -7.45 1.36
CA ALA A 44 -14.28 -8.40 1.87
C ALA A 44 -13.62 -9.76 2.16
N ALA A 45 -12.82 -10.29 1.22
CA ALA A 45 -12.07 -11.53 1.43
C ALA A 45 -11.03 -11.42 2.57
N LEU A 46 -10.45 -10.24 2.80
CA LEU A 46 -9.51 -10.02 3.92
C LEU A 46 -10.21 -10.02 5.30
N ILE A 47 -11.48 -9.64 5.37
CA ILE A 47 -12.28 -9.70 6.61
C ILE A 47 -12.54 -11.15 7.01
N ASP A 48 -12.80 -12.02 6.03
CA ASP A 48 -13.08 -13.44 6.24
C ASP A 48 -11.80 -14.28 6.39
N GLY A 49 -10.63 -13.68 6.17
CA GLY A 49 -9.34 -14.35 6.21
C GLY A 49 -8.80 -14.56 7.61
N GLU A 50 -7.87 -15.52 7.76
CA GLU A 50 -7.19 -15.78 9.03
C GLU A 50 -6.05 -14.79 9.30
N GLY A 51 -5.89 -14.43 10.57
CA GLY A 51 -4.84 -13.57 11.09
C GLY A 51 -5.08 -12.07 10.88
N PRO A 52 -4.28 -11.22 11.53
CA PRO A 52 -4.41 -9.77 11.45
C PRO A 52 -3.98 -9.25 10.07
N ARG A 53 -4.84 -8.45 9.45
CA ARG A 53 -4.60 -7.79 8.16
C ARG A 53 -4.65 -6.27 8.32
N SER A 54 -3.93 -5.56 7.47
CA SER A 54 -3.88 -4.10 7.49
C SER A 54 -4.09 -3.49 6.12
N LEU A 55 -4.90 -2.43 6.09
CA LEU A 55 -5.20 -1.64 4.90
C LEU A 55 -4.93 -0.16 5.16
N TYR A 56 -4.14 0.47 4.29
CA TYR A 56 -3.83 1.89 4.39
C TYR A 56 -4.21 2.65 3.12
N PHE A 57 -4.57 3.92 3.29
CA PHE A 57 -4.80 4.87 2.21
C PHE A 57 -3.72 5.93 2.25
N VAL A 58 -3.00 6.10 1.13
CA VAL A 58 -1.88 7.06 1.05
C VAL A 58 -2.21 8.19 0.09
N ASN A 59 -1.99 9.42 0.55
CA ASN A 59 -2.14 10.64 -0.24
C ASN A 59 -0.82 11.42 -0.26
N ALA A 60 -0.80 12.58 -0.91
CA ALA A 60 0.40 13.42 -1.01
C ALA A 60 1.06 13.72 0.34
N HIS A 61 0.26 13.94 1.40
CA HIS A 61 0.78 14.17 2.74
C HIS A 61 1.41 12.92 3.35
N THR A 62 0.74 11.78 3.27
CA THR A 62 1.26 10.48 3.73
C THR A 62 2.57 10.14 3.04
N LEU A 63 2.64 10.34 1.72
CA LEU A 63 3.84 10.08 0.92
C LEU A 63 4.98 11.06 1.24
N ASN A 64 4.67 12.33 1.54
CA ASN A 64 5.67 13.28 2.03
C ASN A 64 6.26 12.83 3.37
N ASN A 65 5.42 12.41 4.33
CA ASN A 65 5.89 11.87 5.61
C ASN A 65 6.76 10.62 5.42
N ALA A 66 6.39 9.74 4.49
CA ALA A 66 7.18 8.53 4.16
C ALA A 66 8.54 8.85 3.52
N CYS A 67 8.69 10.00 2.85
CA CYS A 67 9.99 10.48 2.37
C CYS A 67 10.90 10.95 3.52
N GLU A 68 10.32 11.52 4.56
CA GLU A 68 11.04 12.10 5.70
C GLU A 68 11.32 11.05 6.80
N ASP A 69 10.44 10.05 6.94
CA ASP A 69 10.52 8.99 7.93
C ASP A 69 10.59 7.63 7.23
N SER A 70 11.81 7.07 7.15
CA SER A 70 12.04 5.76 6.52
C SER A 70 11.38 4.59 7.29
N ALA A 71 11.25 4.71 8.62
CA ALA A 71 10.57 3.73 9.44
C ALA A 71 9.05 3.75 9.12
N TYR A 72 8.46 4.94 8.97
CA TYR A 72 7.08 5.07 8.55
C TYR A 72 6.84 4.52 7.13
N ARG A 73 7.77 4.77 6.19
CA ARG A 73 7.71 4.17 4.86
C ARG A 73 7.75 2.64 4.91
N ALA A 74 8.58 2.07 5.79
CA ALA A 74 8.62 0.62 5.99
C ALA A 74 7.30 0.08 6.55
N ILE A 75 6.64 0.80 7.46
CA ILE A 75 5.30 0.46 7.98
C ILE A 75 4.28 0.40 6.82
N LEU A 76 4.25 1.42 5.97
CA LEU A 76 3.35 1.44 4.82
C LEU A 76 3.57 0.24 3.89
N ASN A 77 4.83 -0.12 3.63
CA ASN A 77 5.17 -1.25 2.74
C ASN A 77 4.95 -2.63 3.38
N ARG A 78 4.78 -2.73 4.71
CA ARG A 78 4.41 -3.98 5.40
C ARG A 78 2.91 -4.24 5.43
N ALA A 79 2.10 -3.26 5.06
CA ALA A 79 0.65 -3.44 4.97
C ALA A 79 0.28 -4.51 3.95
N ASP A 80 -0.82 -5.22 4.21
CA ASP A 80 -1.35 -6.22 3.27
C ASP A 80 -1.85 -5.55 2.00
N VAL A 81 -2.45 -4.35 2.13
CA VAL A 81 -2.91 -3.54 1.00
C VAL A 81 -2.68 -2.05 1.26
N VAL A 82 -2.24 -1.33 0.24
CA VAL A 82 -2.14 0.14 0.24
C VAL A 82 -2.80 0.68 -1.01
N TYR A 83 -3.77 1.58 -0.85
CA TYR A 83 -4.41 2.28 -1.97
C TYR A 83 -4.00 3.75 -2.03
N GLY A 84 -3.94 4.27 -3.25
CA GLY A 84 -3.66 5.68 -3.50
C GLY A 84 -4.91 6.54 -3.44
N ASP A 85 -4.94 7.51 -2.53
CA ASP A 85 -6.05 8.44 -2.32
C ASP A 85 -5.73 9.81 -2.89
N GLY A 86 -6.58 10.25 -3.77
CA GLY A 86 -6.61 11.62 -4.28
C GLY A 86 -5.82 11.87 -5.58
N THR A 87 -6.07 13.05 -6.14
CA THR A 87 -5.58 13.47 -7.46
C THR A 87 -4.06 13.52 -7.56
N GLY A 88 -3.38 13.93 -6.48
CA GLY A 88 -1.91 14.01 -6.44
C GLY A 88 -1.26 12.66 -6.71
N VAL A 89 -1.77 11.58 -6.10
CA VAL A 89 -1.25 10.22 -6.30
C VAL A 89 -1.50 9.75 -7.74
N ARG A 90 -2.66 10.08 -8.32
CA ARG A 90 -2.97 9.76 -9.74
C ARG A 90 -2.03 10.48 -10.71
N TRP A 91 -1.71 11.75 -10.46
CA TRP A 91 -0.72 12.48 -11.27
C TRP A 91 0.68 11.90 -11.13
N ALA A 92 1.06 11.50 -9.91
CA ALA A 92 2.32 10.85 -9.64
C ALA A 92 2.49 9.52 -10.41
N ALA A 93 1.45 8.70 -10.41
CA ALA A 93 1.41 7.45 -11.18
C ALA A 93 1.54 7.71 -12.69
N ARG A 94 0.78 8.69 -13.23
CA ARG A 94 0.86 9.09 -14.64
C ARG A 94 2.24 9.56 -15.05
N GLY A 95 2.91 10.33 -14.20
CA GLY A 95 4.28 10.78 -14.43
C GLY A 95 5.29 9.63 -14.57
N ARG A 96 4.92 8.43 -14.13
CA ARG A 96 5.67 7.16 -14.25
C ARG A 96 5.13 6.22 -15.32
N GLY A 97 4.22 6.69 -16.16
CA GLY A 97 3.60 5.90 -17.21
C GLY A 97 2.53 4.90 -16.72
N VAL A 98 2.11 5.00 -15.45
CA VAL A 98 1.05 4.15 -14.88
C VAL A 98 -0.24 4.96 -14.78
N THR A 99 -1.33 4.41 -15.31
CA THR A 99 -2.67 4.97 -15.11
C THR A 99 -3.36 4.16 -14.00
N LEU A 100 -3.68 4.81 -12.88
CA LEU A 100 -4.50 4.16 -11.85
C LEU A 100 -5.92 3.97 -12.41
N LEU A 101 -6.43 2.74 -12.25
CA LEU A 101 -7.74 2.32 -12.77
C LEU A 101 -8.87 3.14 -12.15
N ASP A 102 -8.84 3.27 -10.80
CA ASP A 102 -9.81 4.08 -10.06
C ASP A 102 -9.13 4.94 -8.98
N ASN A 103 -9.92 5.87 -8.42
CA ASN A 103 -9.55 6.59 -7.20
C ASN A 103 -10.09 5.82 -6.00
N VAL A 104 -9.36 4.77 -5.59
CA VAL A 104 -9.73 3.94 -4.44
C VAL A 104 -9.38 4.68 -3.15
N ASN A 105 -10.32 5.45 -2.62
CA ASN A 105 -10.14 6.22 -1.40
C ASN A 105 -10.98 5.66 -0.23
N GLY A 106 -10.53 5.91 1.00
CA GLY A 106 -11.18 5.38 2.20
C GLY A 106 -12.59 5.91 2.41
N THR A 107 -12.90 7.13 1.95
CA THR A 107 -14.21 7.75 2.11
C THR A 107 -15.27 7.22 1.13
N ASP A 108 -14.89 6.47 0.11
CA ASP A 108 -15.81 5.76 -0.80
C ASP A 108 -15.80 4.25 -0.52
N LEU A 109 -14.61 3.65 -0.39
CA LEU A 109 -14.46 2.20 -0.25
C LEU A 109 -14.99 1.68 1.10
N VAL A 110 -14.70 2.36 2.22
CA VAL A 110 -15.17 1.91 3.54
C VAL A 110 -16.71 1.97 3.67
N PRO A 111 -17.40 3.06 3.31
CA PRO A 111 -18.86 3.05 3.28
C PRO A 111 -19.46 2.01 2.33
N MET A 112 -18.83 1.75 1.18
CA MET A 112 -19.27 0.70 0.26
C MET A 112 -19.15 -0.69 0.92
N LEU A 113 -18.05 -0.96 1.63
CA LEU A 113 -17.86 -2.19 2.39
C LEU A 113 -18.94 -2.36 3.46
N LEU A 114 -19.20 -1.33 4.26
CA LEU A 114 -20.19 -1.38 5.34
C LEU A 114 -21.64 -1.49 4.81
N SER A 115 -21.92 -0.94 3.62
CA SER A 115 -23.24 -1.00 3.02
C SER A 115 -23.55 -2.32 2.30
N ARG A 116 -22.54 -3.00 1.77
CA ARG A 116 -22.69 -4.19 0.90
C ARG A 116 -22.16 -5.46 1.55
N GLY A 117 -21.30 -5.35 2.56
CA GLY A 117 -20.75 -6.47 3.30
C GLY A 117 -21.78 -7.10 4.24
N SER A 118 -21.57 -8.36 4.59
CA SER A 118 -22.39 -9.11 5.55
C SER A 118 -21.51 -9.68 6.67
N GLY A 119 -22.10 -9.89 7.85
CA GLY A 119 -21.39 -10.47 8.98
C GLY A 119 -20.29 -9.59 9.56
N ILE A 120 -20.32 -8.27 9.26
CA ILE A 120 -19.31 -7.33 9.73
C ILE A 120 -19.57 -6.95 11.18
N ARG A 121 -18.58 -7.23 12.02
CA ARG A 121 -18.50 -6.80 13.44
C ARG A 121 -17.41 -5.74 13.54
N CYS A 122 -17.81 -4.46 13.53
CA CYS A 122 -16.94 -3.33 13.41
C CYS A 122 -16.61 -2.70 14.75
N TYR A 123 -15.32 -2.45 15.02
CA TYR A 123 -14.85 -1.68 16.18
C TYR A 123 -14.19 -0.38 15.71
N LEU A 124 -14.51 0.74 16.38
CA LEU A 124 -13.99 2.07 16.03
C LEU A 124 -12.92 2.50 17.02
N VAL A 125 -11.75 2.95 16.53
CA VAL A 125 -10.69 3.52 17.37
C VAL A 125 -10.27 4.86 16.78
N GLY A 126 -10.55 5.95 17.48
CA GLY A 126 -10.17 7.27 16.96
C GLY A 126 -11.11 8.39 17.42
N SER A 127 -10.89 9.58 16.88
CA SER A 127 -11.60 10.80 17.28
C SER A 127 -11.37 11.20 18.76
N ALA A 128 -12.07 12.25 19.21
CA ALA A 128 -12.01 12.74 20.57
C ALA A 128 -12.96 11.95 21.49
N PRO A 129 -12.69 11.91 22.82
CA PRO A 129 -13.52 11.19 23.79
C PRO A 129 -14.99 11.58 23.74
N GLU A 130 -15.26 12.87 23.57
CA GLU A 130 -16.62 13.44 23.57
C GLU A 130 -17.42 13.09 22.31
N ARG A 131 -16.74 12.62 21.25
CA ARG A 131 -17.35 12.44 19.93
C ARG A 131 -17.50 10.99 19.50
N ILE A 132 -16.67 10.09 20.02
CA ILE A 132 -16.58 8.73 19.50
C ILE A 132 -17.91 7.95 19.62
N GLU A 133 -18.63 8.11 20.73
CA GLU A 133 -19.93 7.45 20.91
C GLU A 133 -20.99 8.00 19.95
N THR A 134 -21.01 9.31 19.72
CA THR A 134 -21.90 9.92 18.70
C THR A 134 -21.56 9.39 17.30
N ILE A 135 -20.27 9.26 16.99
CA ILE A 135 -19.81 8.70 15.71
C ILE A 135 -20.29 7.25 15.57
N ARG A 136 -20.16 6.43 16.61
CA ARG A 136 -20.63 5.03 16.61
C ARG A 136 -22.15 4.94 16.41
N ALA A 137 -22.93 5.74 17.13
CA ALA A 137 -24.39 5.77 17.00
C ALA A 137 -24.85 6.20 15.59
N ASN A 138 -24.20 7.24 15.03
CA ASN A 138 -24.47 7.67 13.66
C ASN A 138 -24.08 6.60 12.62
N ALA A 139 -22.93 5.95 12.81
CA ALA A 139 -22.48 4.86 11.94
C ALA A 139 -23.47 3.69 11.97
N GLN A 140 -23.98 3.30 13.15
CA GLN A 140 -25.01 2.27 13.29
C GLN A 140 -26.30 2.64 12.54
N THR A 141 -26.68 3.92 12.57
CA THR A 141 -27.85 4.40 11.82
C THR A 141 -27.60 4.40 10.31
N MET A 142 -26.40 4.77 9.86
CA MET A 142 -26.04 4.81 8.44
C MET A 142 -25.86 3.41 7.83
N PHE A 143 -25.41 2.45 8.63
CA PHE A 143 -25.09 1.10 8.18
C PHE A 143 -25.78 0.04 9.06
N PRO A 144 -27.12 -0.09 8.97
CA PRO A 144 -27.90 -0.96 9.86
C PRO A 144 -27.57 -2.46 9.72
N GLY A 145 -26.92 -2.88 8.63
CA GLY A 145 -26.45 -4.25 8.40
C GLY A 145 -25.13 -4.59 9.08
N VAL A 146 -24.48 -3.62 9.74
CA VAL A 146 -23.20 -3.79 10.43
C VAL A 146 -23.42 -3.77 11.93
N ASP A 147 -22.76 -4.68 12.65
CA ASP A 147 -22.74 -4.69 14.11
C ASP A 147 -21.54 -3.84 14.61
N PHE A 148 -21.81 -2.63 15.10
CA PHE A 148 -20.76 -1.77 15.70
C PHE A 148 -20.55 -2.18 17.16
N VAL A 149 -19.74 -3.22 17.36
CA VAL A 149 -19.53 -3.95 18.61
C VAL A 149 -18.81 -3.17 19.70
N GLY A 150 -18.17 -2.05 19.36
CA GLY A 150 -17.51 -1.18 20.33
C GLY A 150 -16.85 0.03 19.69
N ALA A 151 -16.39 0.95 20.53
CA ALA A 151 -15.64 2.13 20.14
C ALA A 151 -14.74 2.63 21.26
N HIS A 152 -13.62 3.24 20.90
CA HIS A 152 -12.72 3.92 21.82
C HIS A 152 -12.11 5.16 21.15
N HIS A 153 -11.92 6.23 21.91
CA HIS A 153 -11.27 7.45 21.39
C HIS A 153 -9.81 7.20 20.99
N GLY A 154 -9.24 8.11 20.18
CA GLY A 154 -7.89 7.95 19.62
C GLY A 154 -6.74 8.51 20.48
N TYR A 155 -7.02 9.13 21.62
CA TYR A 155 -6.03 9.68 22.56
C TYR A 155 -5.70 8.61 23.59
N ILE A 156 -4.88 7.63 23.16
CA ILE A 156 -4.51 6.44 23.95
C ILE A 156 -3.00 6.35 24.10
N ASP A 157 -2.56 6.08 25.31
CA ASP A 157 -1.18 5.73 25.63
C ASP A 157 -0.92 4.23 25.49
N ALA A 158 0.24 3.77 25.92
CA ALA A 158 0.59 2.35 25.81
C ALA A 158 -0.29 1.46 26.71
N ALA A 159 -0.62 1.90 27.93
CA ALA A 159 -1.45 1.14 28.86
C ALA A 159 -2.91 1.06 28.37
N ALA A 160 -3.46 2.18 27.91
CA ALA A 160 -4.80 2.22 27.32
C ALA A 160 -4.87 1.39 26.02
N SER A 161 -3.78 1.31 25.25
CA SER A 161 -3.72 0.45 24.05
C SER A 161 -3.97 -1.02 24.38
N GLU A 162 -3.39 -1.55 25.44
CA GLU A 162 -3.61 -2.94 25.86
C GLU A 162 -5.07 -3.21 26.23
N ALA A 163 -5.70 -2.29 26.94
CA ALA A 163 -7.12 -2.38 27.30
C ALA A 163 -8.02 -2.35 26.04
N VAL A 164 -7.72 -1.45 25.08
CA VAL A 164 -8.45 -1.37 23.81
C VAL A 164 -8.30 -2.66 22.99
N LEU A 165 -7.08 -3.23 22.91
CA LEU A 165 -6.83 -4.48 22.20
C LEU A 165 -7.56 -5.66 22.85
N ALA A 166 -7.60 -5.71 24.19
CA ALA A 166 -8.36 -6.72 24.94
C ALA A 166 -9.87 -6.59 24.64
N ASP A 167 -10.38 -5.36 24.59
CA ASP A 167 -11.79 -5.09 24.27
C ASP A 167 -12.15 -5.48 22.84
N ILE A 168 -11.33 -5.12 21.86
CA ILE A 168 -11.50 -5.53 20.46
C ILE A 168 -11.61 -7.05 20.34
N ARG A 169 -10.71 -7.80 21.03
CA ARG A 169 -10.74 -9.27 21.02
C ARG A 169 -12.01 -9.81 21.70
N ARG A 170 -12.37 -9.26 22.86
CA ARG A 170 -13.55 -9.65 23.64
C ARG A 170 -14.84 -9.45 22.86
N CYS A 171 -14.93 -8.34 22.10
CA CYS A 171 -16.07 -8.02 21.26
C CYS A 171 -16.14 -8.87 19.98
N GLY A 172 -15.10 -9.64 19.64
CA GLY A 172 -15.07 -10.47 18.43
C GLY A 172 -15.17 -9.63 17.15
N ALA A 173 -14.51 -8.47 17.11
CA ALA A 173 -14.49 -7.62 15.92
C ALA A 173 -13.69 -8.29 14.80
N ASN A 174 -14.23 -8.32 13.57
CA ASN A 174 -13.53 -8.75 12.36
C ASN A 174 -13.13 -7.57 11.45
N LEU A 175 -13.61 -6.36 11.77
CA LEU A 175 -13.21 -5.10 11.15
C LEU A 175 -12.88 -4.08 12.24
N VAL A 176 -11.69 -3.48 12.17
CA VAL A 176 -11.28 -2.39 13.07
C VAL A 176 -10.97 -1.16 12.24
N LEU A 177 -11.71 -0.08 12.45
CA LEU A 177 -11.47 1.21 11.78
C LEU A 177 -10.69 2.13 12.70
N VAL A 178 -9.51 2.58 12.26
CA VAL A 178 -8.61 3.44 13.06
C VAL A 178 -8.52 4.82 12.45
N GLY A 179 -9.03 5.83 13.17
CA GLY A 179 -9.11 7.23 12.75
C GLY A 179 -8.37 8.18 13.69
N MET A 180 -7.05 7.98 13.88
CA MET A 180 -6.18 8.84 14.69
C MET A 180 -5.44 9.91 13.87
N GLY A 181 -5.49 9.79 12.53
CA GLY A 181 -4.72 10.59 11.60
C GLY A 181 -3.31 10.04 11.34
N ASN A 182 -2.78 10.42 10.15
CA ASN A 182 -1.42 10.04 9.75
C ASN A 182 -0.36 10.85 10.53
N PRO A 183 0.74 10.26 10.93
CA PRO A 183 1.17 8.85 10.82
C PRO A 183 0.79 8.00 12.03
N LEU A 184 0.02 8.54 12.99
CA LEU A 184 -0.23 7.88 14.29
C LEU A 184 -1.00 6.57 14.13
N GLN A 185 -2.04 6.56 13.29
CA GLN A 185 -2.88 5.39 13.07
C GLN A 185 -2.10 4.21 12.47
N GLU A 186 -1.28 4.44 11.45
CA GLU A 186 -0.49 3.39 10.83
C GLU A 186 0.59 2.86 11.80
N LYS A 187 1.24 3.75 12.57
CA LYS A 187 2.21 3.38 13.60
C LYS A 187 1.56 2.57 14.73
N TRP A 188 0.35 2.91 15.13
CA TRP A 188 -0.40 2.18 16.15
C TRP A 188 -0.79 0.78 15.64
N ILE A 189 -1.33 0.68 14.44
CA ILE A 189 -1.72 -0.60 13.80
C ILE A 189 -0.49 -1.52 13.67
N ASP A 190 0.61 -1.02 13.14
CA ASP A 190 1.82 -1.80 12.93
C ASP A 190 2.43 -2.29 14.26
N ARG A 191 2.49 -1.41 15.27
CA ARG A 191 2.99 -1.76 16.60
C ARG A 191 2.20 -2.87 17.25
N HIS A 192 0.90 -2.85 17.08
CA HIS A 192 -0.02 -3.78 17.77
C HIS A 192 -0.51 -4.91 16.86
N ARG A 193 0.06 -5.08 15.67
CA ARG A 193 -0.37 -6.07 14.68
C ARG A 193 -0.49 -7.48 15.27
N ALA A 194 0.50 -7.93 16.03
CA ALA A 194 0.52 -9.26 16.63
C ALA A 194 -0.55 -9.45 17.73
N ALA A 195 -1.01 -8.36 18.36
CA ALA A 195 -2.03 -8.39 19.40
C ALA A 195 -3.46 -8.18 18.88
N LEU A 196 -3.61 -7.74 17.62
CA LEU A 196 -4.92 -7.63 16.96
C LEU A 196 -5.49 -9.03 16.68
N PRO A 197 -6.83 -9.20 16.75
CA PRO A 197 -7.46 -10.46 16.37
C PRO A 197 -7.31 -10.75 14.87
N SER A 198 -7.82 -11.91 14.43
CA SER A 198 -8.04 -12.20 13.00
C SER A 198 -9.09 -11.23 12.46
N ALA A 199 -8.66 -10.06 12.07
CA ALA A 199 -9.49 -8.95 11.63
C ALA A 199 -8.75 -8.10 10.60
N LEU A 200 -9.52 -7.43 9.73
CA LEU A 200 -9.01 -6.38 8.88
C LEU A 200 -8.97 -5.07 9.68
N THR A 201 -7.79 -4.48 9.84
CA THR A 201 -7.62 -3.17 10.46
C THR A 201 -7.34 -2.12 9.39
N VAL A 202 -8.18 -1.10 9.31
CA VAL A 202 -8.17 -0.06 8.28
C VAL A 202 -7.82 1.30 8.86
N ALA A 203 -6.80 1.95 8.34
CA ALA A 203 -6.44 3.33 8.66
C ALA A 203 -7.35 4.30 7.89
N VAL A 204 -8.37 4.86 8.54
CA VAL A 204 -9.43 5.65 7.86
C VAL A 204 -9.26 7.17 7.97
N GLY A 205 -8.31 7.65 8.78
CA GLY A 205 -8.00 9.07 8.93
C GLY A 205 -9.23 9.89 9.31
N GLY A 206 -9.57 10.86 8.47
CA GLY A 206 -10.67 11.80 8.72
C GLY A 206 -12.08 11.28 8.44
N LEU A 207 -12.30 9.99 8.18
CA LEU A 207 -13.60 9.43 7.88
C LEU A 207 -14.61 9.69 9.02
N PHE A 208 -14.16 9.59 10.27
CA PHE A 208 -14.99 9.81 11.45
C PHE A 208 -15.51 11.24 11.57
N GLU A 209 -14.84 12.23 10.97
CA GLU A 209 -15.34 13.61 10.94
C GLU A 209 -16.63 13.73 10.13
N TYR A 210 -16.77 12.93 9.07
CA TYR A 210 -18.00 12.88 8.27
C TYR A 210 -19.14 12.22 9.06
N TRP A 211 -18.87 11.13 9.77
CA TRP A 211 -19.87 10.40 10.54
C TRP A 211 -20.30 11.14 11.81
N GLY A 212 -19.40 11.94 12.39
CA GLY A 212 -19.69 12.78 13.54
C GLY A 212 -20.37 14.11 13.21
N GLY A 213 -20.75 14.35 11.96
CA GLY A 213 -21.39 15.58 11.52
C GLY A 213 -20.48 16.82 11.47
N GLY A 214 -19.18 16.66 11.79
CA GLY A 214 -18.23 17.77 11.81
C GLY A 214 -17.77 18.21 10.40
N LEU A 215 -17.98 17.37 9.39
CA LEU A 215 -17.56 17.64 8.02
C LEU A 215 -18.62 17.15 7.02
N VAL A 216 -18.93 18.02 6.05
CA VAL A 216 -19.80 17.67 4.91
C VAL A 216 -18.92 17.36 3.72
N ARG A 217 -19.25 16.30 3.00
CA ARG A 217 -18.49 15.88 1.81
C ARG A 217 -18.60 16.92 0.69
N ALA A 218 -17.50 17.10 -0.05
CA ALA A 218 -17.49 17.99 -1.20
C ALA A 218 -18.53 17.55 -2.26
N PRO A 219 -19.16 18.49 -2.97
CA PRO A 219 -20.07 18.20 -4.09
C PRO A 219 -19.42 17.25 -5.11
N ARG A 220 -20.27 16.47 -5.79
CA ARG A 220 -19.79 15.47 -6.76
C ARG A 220 -18.87 16.07 -7.83
N TRP A 221 -19.20 17.25 -8.35
CA TRP A 221 -18.39 17.92 -9.38
C TRP A 221 -17.00 18.29 -8.89
N MET A 222 -16.84 18.72 -7.63
CA MET A 222 -15.52 18.99 -7.04
C MET A 222 -14.69 17.70 -6.88
N ARG A 223 -15.33 16.59 -6.52
CA ARG A 223 -14.69 15.28 -6.37
C ARG A 223 -14.23 14.74 -7.73
N SER A 224 -15.10 14.81 -8.76
CA SER A 224 -14.76 14.36 -10.11
C SER A 224 -13.68 15.23 -10.79
N SER A 225 -13.63 16.53 -10.46
CA SER A 225 -12.60 17.45 -10.96
C SER A 225 -11.28 17.36 -10.18
N GLY A 226 -11.25 16.60 -9.05
CA GLY A 226 -10.05 16.44 -8.22
C GLY A 226 -9.68 17.66 -7.38
N ILE A 227 -10.62 18.58 -7.15
CA ILE A 227 -10.45 19.79 -6.34
C ILE A 227 -11.12 19.69 -4.96
N GLU A 228 -11.45 18.47 -4.51
CA GLU A 228 -12.01 18.22 -3.17
C GLU A 228 -11.14 18.81 -2.05
N TRP A 229 -9.82 18.82 -2.22
CA TRP A 229 -8.89 19.39 -1.26
C TRP A 229 -9.13 20.90 -1.01
N VAL A 230 -9.66 21.64 -1.98
CA VAL A 230 -10.02 23.08 -1.80
C VAL A 230 -11.21 23.17 -0.84
N HIS A 231 -12.23 22.34 -1.01
CA HIS A 231 -13.37 22.29 -0.09
C HIS A 231 -12.92 21.96 1.34
N LEU A 232 -12.04 20.96 1.48
CA LEU A 232 -11.49 20.59 2.79
C LEU A 232 -10.65 21.71 3.41
N MET A 233 -9.86 22.42 2.62
CA MET A 233 -9.06 23.57 3.10
C MET A 233 -9.96 24.71 3.62
N LEU A 234 -11.06 25.00 2.92
CA LEU A 234 -12.02 26.05 3.34
C LEU A 234 -12.78 25.65 4.62
N ARG A 235 -13.11 24.37 4.77
CA ARG A 235 -13.81 23.85 5.96
C ARG A 235 -12.87 23.62 7.16
N GLN A 236 -11.60 23.37 6.91
CA GLN A 236 -10.58 23.07 7.91
C GLN A 236 -9.33 23.94 7.68
N PRO A 237 -9.38 25.27 7.95
CA PRO A 237 -8.30 26.19 7.62
C PRO A 237 -6.98 25.87 8.34
N TRP A 238 -7.03 25.18 9.51
CA TRP A 238 -5.83 24.69 10.20
C TRP A 238 -5.05 23.64 9.40
N LYS A 239 -5.68 23.01 8.40
CA LYS A 239 -5.01 22.09 7.45
C LYS A 239 -4.46 22.80 6.21
N ALA A 240 -4.64 24.13 6.06
CA ALA A 240 -4.20 24.87 4.87
C ALA A 240 -2.71 24.68 4.57
N ARG A 241 -1.84 24.71 5.60
CA ARG A 241 -0.39 24.46 5.44
C ARG A 241 -0.10 23.12 4.79
N ARG A 242 -0.87 22.08 5.12
CA ARG A 242 -0.75 20.74 4.51
C ARG A 242 -1.00 20.77 3.00
N TYR A 243 -1.96 21.56 2.54
CA TYR A 243 -2.31 21.65 1.13
C TYR A 243 -1.44 22.65 0.36
N LEU A 244 -1.23 23.85 0.92
CA LEU A 244 -0.51 24.95 0.25
C LEU A 244 1.00 24.69 0.17
N ILE A 245 1.59 24.04 1.16
CA ILE A 245 3.03 23.71 1.18
C ILE A 245 3.23 22.25 0.82
N GLY A 246 2.46 21.33 1.39
CA GLY A 246 2.65 19.89 1.22
C GLY A 246 2.42 19.42 -0.21
N ASN A 247 1.44 19.95 -0.95
CA ASN A 247 1.22 19.58 -2.35
C ASN A 247 2.35 20.02 -3.29
N PRO A 248 2.84 21.28 -3.25
CA PRO A 248 4.04 21.68 -4.01
C PRO A 248 5.28 20.86 -3.68
N VAL A 249 5.54 20.57 -2.39
CA VAL A 249 6.65 19.72 -1.96
C VAL A 249 6.53 18.32 -2.53
N PHE A 250 5.33 17.74 -2.49
CA PHE A 250 5.05 16.45 -3.10
C PHE A 250 5.33 16.43 -4.60
N MET A 251 4.84 17.44 -5.33
CA MET A 251 5.10 17.57 -6.77
C MET A 251 6.58 17.70 -7.08
N TYR A 252 7.31 18.55 -6.33
CA TYR A 252 8.74 18.70 -6.47
C TYR A 252 9.49 17.37 -6.27
N ARG A 253 9.14 16.60 -5.21
CA ARG A 253 9.72 15.27 -4.95
C ARG A 253 9.45 14.30 -6.10
N MET A 254 8.24 14.33 -6.64
CA MET A 254 7.87 13.51 -7.78
C MET A 254 8.71 13.83 -9.02
N PHE A 255 8.86 15.12 -9.37
CA PHE A 255 9.67 15.54 -10.51
C PHE A 255 11.14 15.16 -10.33
N ARG A 256 11.71 15.37 -9.14
CA ARG A 256 13.10 14.95 -8.84
C ARG A 256 13.32 13.46 -9.02
N THR A 257 12.41 12.65 -8.49
CA THR A 257 12.52 11.17 -8.58
C THR A 257 12.40 10.71 -10.02
N ALA A 258 11.43 11.22 -10.77
CA ALA A 258 11.28 10.91 -12.19
C ALA A 258 12.50 11.32 -13.03
N ALA A 259 13.09 12.48 -12.73
CA ALA A 259 14.32 12.94 -13.40
C ALA A 259 15.53 12.05 -13.06
N ALA A 260 15.65 11.58 -11.82
CA ALA A 260 16.71 10.66 -11.41
C ALA A 260 16.59 9.30 -12.09
N GLU A 261 15.37 8.74 -12.15
CA GLU A 261 15.08 7.46 -12.81
C GLU A 261 15.40 7.52 -14.33
N ARG A 262 15.04 8.62 -15.00
CA ARG A 262 15.37 8.84 -16.42
C ARG A 262 16.89 8.93 -16.65
N ARG A 263 17.64 9.57 -15.73
CA ARG A 263 19.10 9.64 -15.82
C ARG A 263 19.75 8.28 -15.69
N VAL A 264 19.29 7.46 -14.75
CA VAL A 264 19.80 6.09 -14.54
C VAL A 264 19.48 5.24 -15.77
N GLY A 265 18.28 5.29 -16.32
CA GLY A 265 17.90 4.59 -17.56
C GLY A 265 18.78 5.01 -18.74
N ALA A 266 19.03 6.31 -18.93
CA ALA A 266 19.88 6.82 -20.01
C ALA A 266 21.36 6.42 -19.85
N VAL A 267 21.86 6.25 -18.62
CA VAL A 267 23.22 5.73 -18.36
C VAL A 267 23.31 4.25 -18.70
N PHE A 268 22.29 3.46 -18.35
CA PHE A 268 22.23 2.03 -18.68
C PHE A 268 22.17 1.80 -20.20
N GLU A 269 21.36 2.58 -20.93
CA GLU A 269 21.29 2.48 -22.40
C GLU A 269 22.61 2.86 -23.07
N ARG A 270 23.30 3.89 -22.59
CA ARG A 270 24.64 4.26 -23.11
C ARG A 270 25.68 3.20 -22.79
N GLY A 271 25.65 2.60 -21.59
CA GLY A 271 26.55 1.50 -21.22
C GLY A 271 26.34 0.26 -22.08
N ALA A 272 25.10 -0.09 -22.38
CA ALA A 272 24.76 -1.20 -23.26
C ALA A 272 25.20 -0.95 -24.72
N SER A 273 25.05 0.27 -25.24
CA SER A 273 25.47 0.63 -26.58
C SER A 273 27.01 0.67 -26.70
N CYS A 274 27.73 1.08 -25.65
CA CYS A 274 29.21 1.07 -25.64
C CYS A 274 29.79 -0.34 -25.61
N GLN A 275 29.14 -1.30 -24.94
CA GLN A 275 29.52 -2.70 -24.95
C GLN A 275 29.21 -3.39 -26.29
N ALA A 276 28.11 -3.03 -26.94
CA ALA A 276 27.75 -3.54 -28.25
C ALA A 276 28.76 -3.09 -29.37
N THR A 277 29.28 -1.87 -29.24
CA THR A 277 30.30 -1.35 -30.18
C THR A 277 31.68 -1.96 -29.97
N ALA A 278 31.99 -2.44 -28.76
CA ALA A 278 33.27 -3.07 -28.44
C ALA A 278 33.35 -4.56 -28.87
N LEU A 279 32.24 -5.15 -29.31
CA LEU A 279 32.14 -6.56 -29.76
C LEU A 279 32.02 -6.71 -31.29
N GLN A 280 32.33 -5.69 -32.08
CA GLN A 280 32.48 -5.89 -33.51
C GLN A 280 33.82 -6.60 -33.77
N PRO A 281 33.83 -7.81 -34.39
CA PRO A 281 35.08 -8.49 -34.72
C PRO A 281 35.83 -7.69 -35.80
N ALA A 282 37.09 -7.43 -35.56
CA ALA A 282 37.97 -6.88 -36.56
C ALA A 282 37.96 -7.83 -37.77
N ASP A 283 37.69 -7.27 -38.93
CA ASP A 283 37.71 -7.92 -40.23
C ASP A 283 39.07 -8.64 -40.43
N GLY A 284 39.01 -9.94 -40.58
CA GLY A 284 40.20 -10.78 -40.79
C GLY A 284 39.80 -12.08 -41.47
N SER A 285 40.04 -12.15 -42.76
CA SER A 285 39.84 -13.21 -43.74
C SER A 285 40.05 -14.65 -43.24
N PRO A 286 39.36 -15.64 -43.84
CA PRO A 286 39.38 -17.02 -43.38
C PRO A 286 40.71 -17.72 -43.77
N LYS A 287 41.51 -18.11 -42.80
CA LYS A 287 42.58 -19.11 -43.00
C LYS A 287 42.01 -20.51 -42.77
N ARG A 288 42.17 -21.32 -43.84
CA ARG A 288 41.87 -22.75 -43.95
C ARG A 288 42.28 -23.53 -42.70
N ALA A 289 41.40 -24.42 -42.30
CA ALA A 289 41.67 -25.48 -41.33
C ALA A 289 42.65 -26.54 -41.91
N PRO A 290 43.45 -27.20 -41.08
CA PRO A 290 43.95 -28.56 -41.34
C PRO A 290 43.08 -29.58 -40.61
N GLU A 291 42.87 -30.69 -41.33
CA GLU A 291 42.14 -31.89 -40.93
C GLU A 291 42.84 -32.68 -39.83
N ALA A 292 41.97 -33.39 -39.10
CA ALA A 292 42.15 -34.73 -38.54
C ALA A 292 43.05 -34.95 -37.31
N SER A 293 42.56 -35.51 -36.27
CA SER A 293 42.60 -36.96 -36.04
C SER A 293 41.86 -37.33 -34.77
N SER A 294 41.03 -38.36 -34.92
CA SER A 294 40.38 -39.14 -33.90
C SER A 294 41.41 -39.79 -32.96
N VAL A 295 41.19 -39.70 -31.65
CA VAL A 295 41.64 -40.76 -30.71
C VAL A 295 40.56 -40.84 -29.60
N ASP A 296 39.96 -42.04 -29.56
CA ASP A 296 39.25 -42.58 -28.43
C ASP A 296 40.10 -42.57 -27.15
N LEU A 297 39.47 -42.38 -26.01
CA LEU A 297 39.66 -43.29 -24.89
C LEU A 297 38.61 -43.13 -23.82
N ALA A 298 38.08 -44.27 -23.51
CA ALA A 298 37.06 -44.65 -22.57
C ALA A 298 37.47 -44.50 -21.10
N ALA A 299 36.40 -44.41 -20.29
CA ALA A 299 36.19 -45.08 -19.01
C ALA A 299 37.08 -44.79 -17.79
N SER A 300 36.47 -44.36 -16.71
CA SER A 300 36.37 -45.10 -15.43
C SER A 300 35.54 -44.35 -14.42
N CYS A 301 34.49 -44.85 -14.07
CA CYS A 301 33.84 -45.46 -12.91
C CYS A 301 34.44 -45.16 -11.53
N LEU A 302 33.57 -44.56 -10.70
CA LEU A 302 33.11 -44.96 -9.35
C LEU A 302 33.91 -44.51 -8.09
N PRO A 303 33.39 -44.75 -6.89
CA PRO A 303 32.68 -43.77 -6.06
C PRO A 303 33.28 -43.72 -4.62
N GLY A 304 32.70 -42.97 -3.74
CA GLY A 304 33.03 -43.00 -2.32
C GLY A 304 32.88 -41.62 -1.69
N GLU A 305 32.29 -41.37 -0.68
CA GLU A 305 31.76 -41.96 0.53
C GLU A 305 31.27 -40.77 1.37
N SER A 306 30.14 -40.91 2.00
CA SER A 306 29.69 -40.06 3.11
C SER A 306 30.56 -40.27 4.35
N PRO A 307 30.61 -39.33 5.25
CA PRO A 307 30.48 -39.72 6.63
C PRO A 307 29.43 -38.93 7.44
N GLU A 308 28.84 -39.72 8.29
CA GLU A 308 27.92 -39.58 9.33
C GLU A 308 28.09 -38.42 10.32
N LEU A 309 26.91 -38.07 10.83
CA LEU A 309 26.57 -37.57 12.17
C LEU A 309 27.61 -37.77 13.28
N LYS A 310 27.78 -36.74 14.09
CA LYS A 310 27.89 -36.88 15.56
C LYS A 310 27.12 -35.74 16.25
N SER A 311 26.15 -36.16 17.05
CA SER A 311 25.51 -35.49 18.18
C SER A 311 26.50 -35.26 19.31
N ALA A 312 26.39 -34.20 20.04
CA ALA A 312 26.54 -34.18 21.52
C ALA A 312 26.22 -32.79 22.10
N SER A 313 25.36 -32.85 23.06
CA SER A 313 25.12 -32.04 24.28
C SER A 313 24.52 -30.67 24.09
#